data_919e31ad3bfa81d59034e70ec9ca8ae5
#
_entry.id   919e31ad3bfa81d59034e70ec9ca8ae5
#
_cell.length_a   1.000
_cell.length_b   1.000
_cell.length_c   1.000
_cell.angle_alpha   90.00
_cell.angle_beta   90.00
_cell.angle_gamma   90.00
#
_symmetry.space_group_name_H-M   'P 1'
#
loop_
_entity.id
_entity.type
_entity.pdbx_description
1 polymer ?
#
loop_
_entity_poly.entity_id
_entity_poly.type
_entity_poly.pdbx_seq_one_letter_code
_entity_poly.pdbx_strand_id
1 'polypeptide(L)'
;DDASVSSLFTTVEEKLGGLDILVLNASGGMESGMAEDYAMKLNRDAQVNLLTAALPLLAPGARVVFVTSHQAHFIHTVETMPEYVPVALSKRAGEDALRALIPSLTEKGIEFVVVSGDMIEGTITATLLERANPGAIGARKEAAGRLYNVSEFAAEVALAAVETVPADNTRYVGDVTDFVKA
;
A
#
# COMPACT_ATOMS: atom_id res chain seq x y z
N ASP A 1 14.34 11.58 2.38
CA ASP A 1 14.23 13.03 2.64
C ASP A 1 13.74 13.77 1.39
N ASP A 2 13.30 15.02 1.51
CA ASP A 2 12.68 15.79 0.44
C ASP A 2 13.66 16.08 -0.72
N ALA A 3 14.96 16.20 -0.44
CA ALA A 3 15.97 16.42 -1.47
C ALA A 3 16.12 15.18 -2.37
N SER A 4 16.10 13.98 -1.79
CA SER A 4 16.13 12.73 -2.55
C SER A 4 14.87 12.53 -3.39
N VAL A 5 13.69 12.89 -2.86
CA VAL A 5 12.43 12.85 -3.61
C VAL A 5 12.46 13.84 -4.78
N SER A 6 12.90 15.07 -4.56
CA SER A 6 13.04 16.08 -5.61
C SER A 6 14.01 15.62 -6.70
N SER A 7 15.17 15.11 -6.32
CA SER A 7 16.18 14.58 -7.27
C SER A 7 15.63 13.40 -8.09
N LEU A 8 14.85 12.52 -7.47
CA LEU A 8 14.20 11.40 -8.16
C LEU A 8 13.30 11.92 -9.30
N PHE A 9 12.38 12.84 -8.98
CA PHE A 9 11.41 13.31 -9.97
C PHE A 9 12.02 14.24 -11.01
N THR A 10 13.06 15.01 -10.69
CA THR A 10 13.88 15.71 -11.70
C THR A 10 14.49 14.70 -12.69
N THR A 11 15.04 13.60 -12.19
CA THR A 11 15.61 12.55 -13.06
C THR A 11 14.54 11.86 -13.91
N VAL A 12 13.34 11.64 -13.36
CA VAL A 12 12.21 11.06 -14.10
C VAL A 12 11.78 12.00 -15.22
N GLU A 13 11.64 13.29 -14.94
CA GLU A 13 11.29 14.32 -15.93
C GLU A 13 12.31 14.36 -17.08
N GLU A 14 13.61 14.43 -16.74
CA GLU A 14 14.70 14.50 -17.73
C GLU A 14 14.75 13.25 -18.63
N LYS A 15 14.47 12.06 -18.08
CA LYS A 15 14.62 10.80 -18.82
C LYS A 15 13.35 10.31 -19.49
N LEU A 16 12.19 10.54 -18.89
CA LEU A 16 10.91 10.00 -19.33
C LEU A 16 9.93 11.07 -19.81
N GLY A 17 10.11 12.34 -19.42
CA GLY A 17 9.24 13.46 -19.77
C GLY A 17 7.90 13.48 -19.01
N GLY A 18 7.51 12.39 -18.33
CA GLY A 18 6.27 12.28 -17.59
C GLY A 18 6.06 10.89 -17.00
N LEU A 19 4.92 10.69 -16.33
CA LEU A 19 4.50 9.42 -15.72
C LEU A 19 3.06 9.10 -16.08
N ASP A 20 2.83 7.88 -16.54
CA ASP A 20 1.48 7.31 -16.74
C ASP A 20 1.03 6.52 -15.51
N ILE A 21 1.96 5.91 -14.78
CA ILE A 21 1.66 5.07 -13.63
C ILE A 21 2.64 5.38 -12.50
N LEU A 22 2.12 5.62 -11.30
CA LEU A 22 2.88 5.74 -10.04
C LEU A 22 2.44 4.64 -9.08
N VAL A 23 3.36 3.74 -8.70
CA VAL A 23 3.09 2.69 -7.72
C VAL A 23 3.75 3.04 -6.39
N LEU A 24 2.94 3.28 -5.37
CA LEU A 24 3.35 3.57 -4.00
C LEU A 24 3.32 2.26 -3.19
N ASN A 25 4.45 1.55 -3.16
CA ASN A 25 4.58 0.21 -2.55
C ASN A 25 5.53 0.17 -1.35
N ALA A 26 6.34 1.20 -1.12
CA ALA A 26 7.29 1.21 0.00
C ALA A 26 6.56 1.11 1.35
N SER A 27 7.04 0.23 2.23
CA SER A 27 6.45 0.01 3.56
C SER A 27 7.50 -0.54 4.53
N GLY A 28 7.33 -0.26 5.83
CA GLY A 28 8.17 -0.77 6.91
C GLY A 28 7.53 -0.48 8.26
N GLY A 29 8.31 -0.59 9.34
CA GLY A 29 7.87 -0.30 10.70
C GLY A 29 7.85 -1.50 11.64
N MET A 30 8.31 -2.68 11.17
CA MET A 30 8.58 -3.85 12.03
C MET A 30 10.06 -3.99 12.38
N GLU A 31 10.91 -3.11 11.88
CA GLU A 31 12.34 -3.11 12.13
C GLU A 31 12.64 -2.71 13.58
N SER A 32 13.53 -3.45 14.24
CA SER A 32 13.96 -3.13 15.61
C SER A 32 14.92 -1.95 15.64
N GLY A 33 14.85 -1.15 16.72
CA GLY A 33 15.78 -0.03 16.94
C GLY A 33 15.49 1.23 16.13
N MET A 34 14.36 1.30 15.45
CA MET A 34 13.91 2.49 14.74
C MET A 34 13.26 3.51 15.68
N ALA A 35 13.19 4.78 15.26
CA ALA A 35 12.49 5.82 15.99
C ALA A 35 10.98 5.50 16.07
N GLU A 36 10.31 5.94 17.13
CA GLU A 36 8.89 5.69 17.38
C GLU A 36 7.99 6.14 16.21
N ASP A 37 8.34 7.23 15.56
CA ASP A 37 7.60 7.80 14.44
C ASP A 37 8.00 7.22 13.05
N TYR A 38 8.94 6.28 13.00
CA TYR A 38 9.48 5.74 11.75
C TYR A 38 8.42 5.14 10.86
N ALA A 39 7.54 4.28 11.39
CA ALA A 39 6.46 3.67 10.63
C ALA A 39 5.52 4.73 10.03
N MET A 40 5.18 5.78 10.79
CA MET A 40 4.33 6.86 10.33
C MET A 40 4.99 7.68 9.23
N LYS A 41 6.26 8.04 9.40
CA LYS A 41 7.05 8.75 8.40
C LYS A 41 7.16 7.98 7.08
N LEU A 42 7.33 6.65 7.15
CA LEU A 42 7.49 5.82 5.94
C LEU A 42 6.14 5.52 5.27
N ASN A 43 5.14 5.10 6.05
CA ASN A 43 3.89 4.58 5.51
C ASN A 43 2.83 5.66 5.23
N ARG A 44 2.98 6.87 5.80
CA ARG A 44 2.12 8.02 5.53
C ARG A 44 2.87 9.15 4.85
N ASP A 45 3.84 9.76 5.56
CA ASP A 45 4.42 11.03 5.11
C ASP A 45 5.20 10.87 3.80
N ALA A 46 6.01 9.82 3.68
CA ALA A 46 6.75 9.55 2.46
C ALA A 46 5.82 9.24 1.26
N GLN A 47 4.71 8.55 1.48
CA GLN A 47 3.75 8.24 0.41
C GLN A 47 3.07 9.52 -0.11
N VAL A 48 2.64 10.39 0.80
CA VAL A 48 2.03 11.69 0.45
C VAL A 48 3.06 12.59 -0.25
N ASN A 49 4.29 12.66 0.25
CA ASN A 49 5.36 13.45 -0.36
C ASN A 49 5.71 12.96 -1.77
N LEU A 50 5.81 11.64 -1.96
CA LEU A 50 6.06 11.04 -3.28
C LEU A 50 4.94 11.38 -4.28
N LEU A 51 3.67 11.21 -3.89
CA LEU A 51 2.55 11.57 -4.75
C LEU A 51 2.56 13.08 -5.07
N THR A 52 2.74 13.92 -4.05
CA THR A 52 2.74 15.39 -4.23
C THR A 52 3.85 15.83 -5.20
N ALA A 53 5.05 15.27 -5.05
CA ALA A 53 6.17 15.58 -5.93
C ALA A 53 6.00 15.02 -7.36
N ALA A 54 5.26 13.92 -7.52
CA ALA A 54 4.97 13.34 -8.83
C ALA A 54 3.86 14.07 -9.60
N LEU A 55 2.97 14.82 -8.91
CA LEU A 55 1.79 15.45 -9.53
C LEU A 55 2.08 16.25 -10.80
N PRO A 56 3.17 17.04 -10.90
CA PRO A 56 3.49 17.79 -12.12
C PRO A 56 3.80 16.89 -13.33
N LEU A 57 4.19 15.63 -13.10
CA LEU A 57 4.57 14.68 -14.13
C LEU A 57 3.44 13.73 -14.53
N LEU A 58 2.34 13.70 -13.78
CA LEU A 58 1.18 12.85 -14.03
C LEU A 58 0.22 13.58 -15.00
N ALA A 59 0.07 13.05 -16.21
CA ALA A 59 -0.86 13.57 -17.21
C ALA A 59 -2.31 13.10 -16.97
N PRO A 60 -3.33 13.73 -17.57
CA PRO A 60 -4.68 13.19 -17.60
C PRO A 60 -4.69 11.74 -18.17
N GLY A 61 -5.36 10.83 -17.47
CA GLY A 61 -5.33 9.39 -17.75
C GLY A 61 -4.26 8.62 -16.98
N ALA A 62 -3.37 9.30 -16.27
CA ALA A 62 -2.40 8.64 -15.39
C ALA A 62 -3.10 7.97 -14.19
N ARG A 63 -2.42 6.96 -13.62
CA ARG A 63 -2.93 6.19 -12.49
C ARG A 63 -1.94 6.13 -11.33
N VAL A 64 -2.47 6.34 -10.12
CA VAL A 64 -1.74 6.12 -8.86
C VAL A 64 -2.26 4.84 -8.23
N VAL A 65 -1.35 3.92 -7.93
CA VAL A 65 -1.62 2.65 -7.23
C VAL A 65 -0.98 2.70 -5.86
N PHE A 66 -1.76 2.60 -4.79
CA PHE A 66 -1.26 2.50 -3.42
C PHE A 66 -1.41 1.08 -2.90
N VAL A 67 -0.32 0.50 -2.39
CA VAL A 67 -0.30 -0.89 -1.89
C VAL A 67 -0.38 -0.92 -0.37
N THR A 68 -1.38 -1.64 0.14
CA THR A 68 -1.62 -1.81 1.58
C THR A 68 -1.92 -3.29 1.91
N SER A 69 -2.37 -3.58 3.13
CA SER A 69 -2.80 -4.91 3.55
C SER A 69 -4.22 -4.87 4.10
N HIS A 70 -4.94 -6.00 4.06
CA HIS A 70 -6.26 -6.12 4.69
C HIS A 70 -6.21 -5.72 6.16
N GLN A 71 -5.18 -6.15 6.89
CA GLN A 71 -4.98 -5.81 8.29
C GLN A 71 -4.87 -4.30 8.54
N ALA A 72 -4.26 -3.56 7.62
CA ALA A 72 -4.17 -2.11 7.71
C ALA A 72 -5.47 -1.44 7.22
N HIS A 73 -6.00 -1.89 6.09
CA HIS A 73 -7.21 -1.35 5.50
C HIS A 73 -8.41 -1.43 6.47
N PHE A 74 -8.54 -2.54 7.19
CA PHE A 74 -9.64 -2.81 8.11
C PHE A 74 -9.29 -2.60 9.60
N ILE A 75 -8.15 -1.98 9.95
CA ILE A 75 -7.66 -1.86 11.33
C ILE A 75 -8.65 -1.21 12.31
N HIS A 76 -9.57 -0.38 11.82
CA HIS A 76 -10.58 0.26 12.66
C HIS A 76 -11.82 -0.62 12.92
N THR A 77 -11.96 -1.73 12.21
CA THR A 77 -13.13 -2.63 12.30
C THR A 77 -12.74 -4.06 12.69
N VAL A 78 -11.51 -4.47 12.44
CA VAL A 78 -11.03 -5.83 12.70
C VAL A 78 -9.70 -5.77 13.46
N GLU A 79 -9.61 -6.53 14.54
CA GLU A 79 -8.36 -6.66 15.30
C GLU A 79 -7.28 -7.36 14.46
N THR A 80 -6.04 -6.96 14.65
CA THR A 80 -4.86 -7.60 14.06
C THR A 80 -3.87 -8.02 15.15
N MET A 81 -2.83 -8.75 14.76
CA MET A 81 -1.78 -9.17 15.68
C MET A 81 -1.14 -7.95 16.38
N PRO A 82 -0.97 -7.97 17.72
CA PRO A 82 -0.47 -6.83 18.48
C PRO A 82 0.84 -6.25 17.91
N GLU A 83 1.73 -7.10 17.43
CA GLU A 83 3.01 -6.72 16.86
C GLU A 83 2.87 -5.96 15.52
N TYR A 84 1.75 -6.14 14.83
CA TYR A 84 1.47 -5.47 13.57
C TYR A 84 0.63 -4.20 13.72
N VAL A 85 0.00 -3.97 14.86
CA VAL A 85 -0.88 -2.80 15.10
C VAL A 85 -0.21 -1.47 14.74
N PRO A 86 1.04 -1.15 15.17
CA PRO A 86 1.66 0.13 14.81
C PRO A 86 1.85 0.31 13.31
N VAL A 87 2.22 -0.77 12.61
CA VAL A 87 2.37 -0.77 11.14
C VAL A 87 1.02 -0.62 10.46
N ALA A 88 0.01 -1.38 10.90
CA ALA A 88 -1.34 -1.31 10.35
C ALA A 88 -1.94 0.10 10.49
N LEU A 89 -1.81 0.72 11.66
CA LEU A 89 -2.28 2.10 11.91
C LEU A 89 -1.54 3.11 11.02
N SER A 90 -0.22 2.99 10.87
CA SER A 90 0.54 3.92 10.03
C SER A 90 0.21 3.77 8.53
N LYS A 91 0.01 2.55 8.04
CA LYS A 91 -0.45 2.28 6.66
C LYS A 91 -1.87 2.78 6.44
N ARG A 92 -2.77 2.60 7.41
CA ARG A 92 -4.12 3.15 7.33
C ARG A 92 -4.10 4.67 7.28
N ALA A 93 -3.30 5.32 8.12
CA ALA A 93 -3.14 6.77 8.08
C ALA A 93 -2.60 7.26 6.72
N GLY A 94 -1.71 6.51 6.09
CA GLY A 94 -1.24 6.77 4.72
C GLY A 94 -2.36 6.63 3.69
N GLU A 95 -3.13 5.55 3.77
CA GLU A 95 -4.29 5.34 2.90
C GLU A 95 -5.31 6.47 3.03
N ASP A 96 -5.67 6.86 4.26
CA ASP A 96 -6.63 7.95 4.50
C ASP A 96 -6.13 9.29 3.95
N ALA A 97 -4.85 9.60 4.15
CA ALA A 97 -4.24 10.82 3.63
C ALA A 97 -4.22 10.86 2.09
N LEU A 98 -3.92 9.74 1.43
CA LEU A 98 -3.94 9.65 -0.03
C LEU A 98 -5.37 9.67 -0.59
N ARG A 99 -6.34 9.00 0.06
CA ARG A 99 -7.76 9.05 -0.32
C ARG A 99 -8.34 10.46 -0.23
N ALA A 100 -7.89 11.26 0.74
CA ALA A 100 -8.29 12.67 0.83
C ALA A 100 -7.88 13.50 -0.40
N LEU A 101 -6.90 13.05 -1.18
CA LEU A 101 -6.47 13.69 -2.43
C LEU A 101 -7.27 13.26 -3.66
N ILE A 102 -8.12 12.23 -3.58
CA ILE A 102 -8.89 11.71 -4.72
C ILE A 102 -9.67 12.81 -5.46
N PRO A 103 -10.40 13.73 -4.78
CA PRO A 103 -11.13 14.77 -5.50
C PRO A 103 -10.20 15.62 -6.39
N SER A 104 -9.04 16.03 -5.88
CA SER A 104 -8.08 16.84 -6.62
C SER A 104 -7.37 16.06 -7.75
N LEU A 105 -7.17 14.76 -7.58
CA LEU A 105 -6.65 13.87 -8.62
C LEU A 105 -7.68 13.72 -9.75
N THR A 106 -8.95 13.49 -9.40
CA THR A 106 -10.06 13.36 -10.36
C THR A 106 -10.24 14.63 -11.19
N GLU A 107 -10.15 15.82 -10.59
CA GLU A 107 -10.18 17.09 -11.31
C GLU A 107 -9.07 17.24 -12.35
N LYS A 108 -7.94 16.55 -12.15
CA LYS A 108 -6.80 16.48 -13.08
C LYS A 108 -6.90 15.30 -14.07
N GLY A 109 -7.96 14.51 -14.00
CA GLY A 109 -8.11 13.29 -14.79
C GLY A 109 -7.16 12.16 -14.38
N ILE A 110 -6.64 12.18 -13.14
CA ILE A 110 -5.76 11.16 -12.59
C ILE A 110 -6.60 10.17 -11.77
N GLU A 111 -6.45 8.89 -12.04
CA GLU A 111 -7.15 7.84 -11.31
C GLU A 111 -6.32 7.36 -10.10
N PHE A 112 -7.00 6.93 -9.04
CA PHE A 112 -6.38 6.40 -7.83
C PHE A 112 -7.01 5.05 -7.46
N VAL A 113 -6.17 4.07 -7.15
CA VAL A 113 -6.61 2.76 -6.68
C VAL A 113 -5.75 2.28 -5.52
N VAL A 114 -6.40 1.74 -4.50
CA VAL A 114 -5.76 1.01 -3.40
C VAL A 114 -5.75 -0.48 -3.75
N VAL A 115 -4.60 -1.12 -3.62
CA VAL A 115 -4.48 -2.58 -3.66
C VAL A 115 -4.29 -3.05 -2.22
N SER A 116 -5.33 -3.64 -1.67
CA SER A 116 -5.31 -4.24 -0.34
C SER A 116 -5.06 -5.74 -0.47
N GLY A 117 -3.97 -6.23 0.09
CA GLY A 117 -3.57 -7.64 0.07
C GLY A 117 -3.77 -8.35 1.39
N ASP A 118 -4.06 -9.64 1.33
CA ASP A 118 -3.95 -10.53 2.48
C ASP A 118 -2.47 -10.74 2.87
N MET A 119 -2.17 -11.65 3.77
CA MET A 119 -0.81 -12.07 4.06
C MET A 119 -0.17 -12.67 2.80
N ILE A 120 1.00 -12.20 2.41
CA ILE A 120 1.70 -12.64 1.20
C ILE A 120 2.87 -13.54 1.59
N GLU A 121 2.84 -14.80 1.13
CA GLU A 121 3.91 -15.78 1.39
C GLU A 121 5.24 -15.30 0.79
N GLY A 122 6.34 -15.49 1.55
CA GLY A 122 7.69 -15.15 1.12
C GLY A 122 8.09 -13.70 1.35
N THR A 123 7.22 -12.86 1.94
CA THR A 123 7.59 -11.49 2.34
C THR A 123 8.34 -11.47 3.68
N ILE A 124 9.14 -10.42 3.87
CA ILE A 124 9.82 -10.16 5.15
C ILE A 124 8.78 -10.00 6.27
N THR A 125 7.69 -9.27 6.01
CA THR A 125 6.60 -9.06 6.97
C THR A 125 5.99 -10.39 7.43
N ALA A 126 5.63 -11.29 6.51
CA ALA A 126 5.11 -12.62 6.85
C ALA A 126 6.12 -13.42 7.69
N THR A 127 7.41 -13.34 7.35
CA THR A 127 8.48 -14.01 8.13
C THR A 127 8.60 -13.44 9.54
N LEU A 128 8.50 -12.13 9.71
CA LEU A 128 8.56 -11.49 11.04
C LEU A 128 7.33 -11.82 11.89
N LEU A 129 6.13 -11.82 11.28
CA LEU A 129 4.90 -12.21 11.95
C LEU A 129 4.92 -13.69 12.38
N GLU A 130 5.42 -14.59 11.54
CA GLU A 130 5.58 -16.02 11.89
C GLU A 130 6.57 -16.22 13.04
N ARG A 131 7.64 -15.41 13.11
CA ARG A 131 8.58 -15.48 14.25
C ARG A 131 7.96 -14.97 15.55
N ALA A 132 7.14 -13.92 15.48
CA ALA A 132 6.44 -13.37 16.64
C ALA A 132 5.28 -14.28 17.08
N ASN A 133 4.58 -14.90 16.14
CA ASN A 133 3.42 -15.76 16.35
C ASN A 133 3.59 -17.06 15.54
N PRO A 134 4.29 -18.06 16.09
CA PRO A 134 4.51 -19.32 15.39
C PRO A 134 3.21 -20.00 14.97
N GLY A 135 3.09 -20.32 13.68
CA GLY A 135 1.89 -20.89 13.07
C GLY A 135 0.94 -19.85 12.44
N ALA A 136 1.25 -18.56 12.50
CA ALA A 136 0.39 -17.51 11.96
C ALA A 136 0.14 -17.65 10.45
N ILE A 137 1.18 -18.00 9.67
CA ILE A 137 1.04 -18.24 8.21
C ILE A 137 0.12 -19.45 7.96
N GLY A 138 0.34 -20.54 8.69
CA GLY A 138 -0.48 -21.76 8.56
C GLY A 138 -1.95 -21.51 8.89
N ALA A 139 -2.21 -20.84 10.01
CA ALA A 139 -3.57 -20.50 10.45
C ALA A 139 -4.28 -19.58 9.44
N ARG A 140 -3.58 -18.55 8.91
CA ARG A 140 -4.18 -17.67 7.89
C ARG A 140 -4.44 -18.41 6.59
N LYS A 141 -3.53 -19.31 6.17
CA LYS A 141 -3.69 -20.14 4.98
C LYS A 141 -4.89 -21.07 5.07
N GLU A 142 -5.10 -21.66 6.27
CA GLU A 142 -6.27 -22.52 6.54
C GLU A 142 -7.57 -21.71 6.46
N ALA A 143 -7.63 -20.52 7.07
CA ALA A 143 -8.79 -19.65 7.06
C ALA A 143 -9.11 -19.11 5.65
N ALA A 144 -8.10 -18.68 4.89
CA ALA A 144 -8.23 -18.09 3.55
C ALA A 144 -8.31 -19.13 2.41
N GLY A 145 -8.08 -20.41 2.71
CA GLY A 145 -7.93 -21.48 1.71
C GLY A 145 -6.59 -21.46 0.98
N ARG A 146 -6.06 -20.31 0.65
CA ARG A 146 -4.72 -20.10 0.08
C ARG A 146 -4.19 -18.71 0.40
N LEU A 147 -2.86 -18.56 0.31
CA LEU A 147 -2.21 -17.25 0.30
C LEU A 147 -1.55 -17.01 -1.06
N TYR A 148 -1.47 -15.74 -1.45
CA TYR A 148 -0.70 -15.32 -2.61
C TYR A 148 0.80 -15.29 -2.29
N ASN A 149 1.64 -15.68 -3.24
CA ASN A 149 3.06 -15.42 -3.17
C ASN A 149 3.40 -14.02 -3.76
N VAL A 150 4.66 -13.62 -3.63
CA VAL A 150 5.12 -12.29 -4.08
C VAL A 150 4.85 -12.05 -5.57
N SER A 151 5.08 -13.05 -6.43
CA SER A 151 4.88 -12.90 -7.89
C SER A 151 3.41 -12.78 -8.26
N GLU A 152 2.56 -13.58 -7.63
CA GLU A 152 1.10 -13.53 -7.83
C GLU A 152 0.55 -12.18 -7.35
N PHE A 153 0.96 -11.70 -6.19
CA PHE A 153 0.53 -10.40 -5.70
C PHE A 153 1.03 -9.24 -6.57
N ALA A 154 2.27 -9.30 -7.04
CA ALA A 154 2.82 -8.30 -7.95
C ALA A 154 2.04 -8.23 -9.28
N ALA A 155 1.56 -9.37 -9.79
CA ALA A 155 0.68 -9.40 -10.96
C ALA A 155 -0.64 -8.66 -10.70
N GLU A 156 -1.25 -8.82 -9.52
CA GLU A 156 -2.47 -8.11 -9.14
C GLU A 156 -2.25 -6.59 -9.01
N VAL A 157 -1.09 -6.16 -8.50
CA VAL A 157 -0.69 -4.74 -8.47
C VAL A 157 -0.54 -4.19 -9.89
N ALA A 158 0.07 -4.96 -10.81
CA ALA A 158 0.21 -4.58 -12.21
C ALA A 158 -1.16 -4.48 -12.92
N LEU A 159 -2.08 -5.42 -12.64
CA LEU A 159 -3.45 -5.35 -13.17
C LEU A 159 -4.21 -4.13 -12.64
N ALA A 160 -4.05 -3.78 -11.35
CA ALA A 160 -4.65 -2.57 -10.78
C ALA A 160 -4.19 -1.28 -11.48
N ALA A 161 -3.00 -1.29 -12.09
CA ALA A 161 -2.48 -0.15 -12.83
C ALA A 161 -3.18 0.08 -14.19
N VAL A 162 -3.87 -0.94 -14.75
CA VAL A 162 -4.40 -0.87 -16.14
C VAL A 162 -5.89 -1.25 -16.25
N GLU A 163 -6.44 -2.00 -15.30
CA GLU A 163 -7.86 -2.37 -15.31
C GLU A 163 -8.75 -1.25 -14.77
N THR A 164 -10.06 -1.38 -14.97
CA THR A 164 -11.06 -0.44 -14.45
C THR A 164 -10.96 -0.32 -12.94
N VAL A 165 -10.89 0.91 -12.44
CA VAL A 165 -10.86 1.19 -10.99
C VAL A 165 -12.20 0.82 -10.37
N PRO A 166 -12.23 0.02 -9.29
CA PRO A 166 -13.46 -0.28 -8.57
C PRO A 166 -14.13 1.00 -8.01
N ALA A 167 -15.45 0.96 -7.83
CA ALA A 167 -16.24 2.12 -7.40
C ALA A 167 -15.82 2.69 -6.03
N ASP A 168 -15.28 1.85 -5.13
CA ASP A 168 -14.73 2.24 -3.83
C ASP A 168 -13.23 2.54 -3.87
N ASN A 169 -12.64 2.59 -5.06
CA ASN A 169 -11.21 2.74 -5.30
C ASN A 169 -10.35 1.64 -4.62
N THR A 170 -10.89 0.44 -4.39
CA THR A 170 -10.14 -0.64 -3.73
C THR A 170 -10.21 -1.95 -4.50
N ARG A 171 -9.03 -2.49 -4.83
CA ARG A 171 -8.86 -3.86 -5.32
C ARG A 171 -8.44 -4.73 -4.15
N TYR A 172 -9.28 -5.68 -3.77
CA TYR A 172 -8.96 -6.68 -2.75
C TYR A 172 -8.27 -7.88 -3.37
N VAL A 173 -7.16 -8.31 -2.80
CA VAL A 173 -6.35 -9.44 -3.26
C VAL A 173 -6.20 -10.47 -2.15
N GLY A 174 -6.73 -11.66 -2.37
CA GLY A 174 -6.86 -12.69 -1.36
C GLY A 174 -8.23 -12.69 -0.68
N ASP A 175 -8.36 -13.46 0.39
CA ASP A 175 -9.62 -13.61 1.11
C ASP A 175 -9.88 -12.41 2.04
N VAL A 176 -11.06 -11.82 1.91
CA VAL A 176 -11.53 -10.71 2.76
C VAL A 176 -12.65 -11.12 3.72
N THR A 177 -13.06 -12.40 3.72
CA THR A 177 -14.25 -12.86 4.44
C THR A 177 -14.21 -12.52 5.92
N ASP A 178 -13.04 -12.67 6.56
CA ASP A 178 -12.89 -12.38 7.99
C ASP A 178 -12.83 -10.87 8.29
N PHE A 179 -12.57 -10.04 7.30
CA PHE A 179 -12.44 -8.58 7.44
C PHE A 179 -13.74 -7.83 7.19
N VAL A 180 -14.66 -8.39 6.41
CA VAL A 180 -15.94 -7.75 6.05
C VAL A 180 -17.15 -8.31 6.80
N LYS A 181 -16.93 -9.23 7.75
CA LYS A 181 -17.95 -9.70 8.69
C LYS A 181 -18.21 -8.59 9.74
N ALA A 182 -19.06 -7.67 9.43
CA ALA A 182 -19.57 -6.69 10.39
C ALA A 182 -21.03 -6.96 10.67
#